data_889bbf1e8fd04dc2de3d7f0ed644e271
#
_entry.id   889bbf1e8fd04dc2de3d7f0ed644e271
#
_cell.length_a   1.000
_cell.length_b   1.000
_cell.length_c   1.000
_cell.angle_alpha   90.00
_cell.angle_beta   90.00
_cell.angle_gamma   90.00
#
_symmetry.space_group_name_H-M   'P 1'
#
loop_
_entity.id
_entity.type
_entity.pdbx_description
1 polymer ?
#
loop_
_entity_poly.entity_id
_entity_poly.type
_entity_poly.pdbx_seq_one_letter_code
_entity_poly.pdbx_strand_id
1 'polypeptide(L)'
;MKYKALLFSLFATANLFAQHPAIHFEIETDQPCQTMDYFGASDCWSMQFIGLWPQEKQNQVADWLFSTENHENGQPKGIGLSLWRFNVGAGSAEQGEASQIASPWMRTECFLQADGNYNWNKQQGQRNFLRLAKERGVNKFLAFLNSPPVYFTQNGLATNTGRGGTLNLKEEHYKNFARFLANVIKGVEKHDGIKFNYLCPFNEPDGHWNWIGPKQEGTPATNREIARAIRLISKEFVNNQIDTQILVNESSDYRCMFDTHMTNWERGYQIQSFFNPDSTATYLGDTPNVPRLMVGHSYWTNTPLNNLHDIRCQLKDTLDKYKVDFWQTETCIMGNDEEIGGGGGYDFTM
;
A
#
# COMPACT_ATOMS: atom_id res chain seq x y z
N MET A 1 -86.02 18.19 4.44
CA MET A 1 -84.85 18.04 5.31
C MET A 1 -83.93 16.98 4.68
N LYS A 2 -82.80 17.44 4.18
CA LYS A 2 -81.80 16.57 3.50
C LYS A 2 -80.63 16.30 4.43
N TYR A 3 -80.40 15.06 4.81
CA TYR A 3 -79.22 14.69 5.58
C TYR A 3 -78.06 14.40 4.64
N LYS A 4 -77.00 15.16 4.77
CA LYS A 4 -75.70 14.87 4.11
C LYS A 4 -74.91 13.94 5.02
N ALA A 5 -74.64 12.74 4.53
CA ALA A 5 -73.69 11.83 5.19
C ALA A 5 -72.27 12.23 4.77
N LEU A 6 -71.43 12.49 5.78
CA LEU A 6 -70.00 12.77 5.59
C LEU A 6 -69.25 11.44 5.65
N LEU A 7 -68.70 10.97 4.52
CA LEU A 7 -67.78 9.84 4.52
C LEU A 7 -66.41 10.31 4.94
N PHE A 8 -65.92 9.86 6.08
CA PHE A 8 -64.51 9.96 6.47
C PHE A 8 -63.76 8.80 5.87
N SER A 9 -62.89 9.12 4.88
CA SER A 9 -61.96 8.17 4.29
C SER A 9 -60.71 8.12 5.16
N LEU A 10 -60.50 7.05 5.93
CA LEU A 10 -59.26 6.75 6.63
C LEU A 10 -58.22 6.28 5.57
N PHE A 11 -57.25 7.12 5.22
CA PHE A 11 -56.03 6.67 4.55
C PHE A 11 -55.11 6.03 5.59
N ALA A 12 -55.14 4.70 5.66
CA ALA A 12 -54.11 3.95 6.32
C ALA A 12 -52.85 3.94 5.42
N THR A 13 -51.87 4.77 5.72
CA THR A 13 -50.54 4.69 5.12
C THR A 13 -49.87 3.44 5.70
N ALA A 14 -49.91 2.36 4.97
CA ALA A 14 -49.06 1.20 5.24
C ALA A 14 -47.65 1.59 4.88
N ASN A 15 -46.81 1.86 5.87
CA ASN A 15 -45.37 1.91 5.69
C ASN A 15 -44.87 0.50 5.33
N LEU A 16 -44.77 0.21 4.05
CA LEU A 16 -44.05 -0.94 3.56
C LEU A 16 -42.54 -0.66 3.80
N PHE A 17 -42.08 -0.99 4.99
CA PHE A 17 -40.64 -1.22 5.16
C PHE A 17 -40.31 -2.42 4.29
N ALA A 18 -39.59 -2.17 3.19
CA ALA A 18 -38.95 -3.24 2.44
C ALA A 18 -38.02 -3.97 3.41
N GLN A 19 -38.48 -5.10 3.96
CA GLN A 19 -37.58 -5.99 4.67
C GLN A 19 -36.65 -6.58 3.61
N HIS A 20 -35.42 -6.09 3.58
CA HIS A 20 -34.37 -6.80 2.86
C HIS A 20 -34.30 -8.19 3.48
N PRO A 21 -34.31 -9.26 2.67
CA PRO A 21 -34.19 -10.60 3.20
C PRO A 21 -32.90 -10.67 4.02
N ALA A 22 -32.99 -11.14 5.24
CA ALA A 22 -31.81 -11.34 6.08
C ALA A 22 -30.90 -12.37 5.39
N ILE A 23 -29.68 -11.96 5.08
CA ILE A 23 -28.67 -12.86 4.54
C ILE A 23 -28.03 -13.55 5.74
N HIS A 24 -28.16 -14.88 5.80
CA HIS A 24 -27.50 -15.68 6.81
C HIS A 24 -26.18 -16.19 6.27
N PHE A 25 -25.10 -15.96 7.01
CA PHE A 25 -23.79 -16.53 6.74
C PHE A 25 -23.50 -17.58 7.81
N GLU A 26 -23.00 -18.72 7.40
CA GLU A 26 -22.45 -19.74 8.27
C GLU A 26 -20.92 -19.78 8.07
N ILE A 27 -20.19 -19.72 9.18
CA ILE A 27 -18.74 -19.80 9.16
C ILE A 27 -18.34 -21.19 9.65
N GLU A 28 -17.83 -22.01 8.75
CA GLU A 28 -17.35 -23.37 9.05
C GLU A 28 -15.96 -23.29 9.69
N THR A 29 -15.89 -23.15 11.00
CA THR A 29 -14.64 -22.94 11.74
C THR A 29 -13.73 -24.17 11.81
N ASP A 30 -14.25 -25.34 11.49
CA ASP A 30 -13.54 -26.63 11.44
C ASP A 30 -12.89 -26.92 10.06
N GLN A 31 -13.13 -26.06 9.07
CA GLN A 31 -12.57 -26.16 7.74
C GLN A 31 -11.68 -24.95 7.39
N PRO A 32 -10.49 -24.79 7.99
CA PRO A 32 -9.64 -23.67 7.72
C PRO A 32 -9.10 -23.74 6.27
N CYS A 33 -9.24 -22.63 5.52
CA CYS A 33 -8.79 -22.55 4.13
C CYS A 33 -7.34 -22.03 4.04
N GLN A 34 -7.09 -20.84 4.58
CA GLN A 34 -5.79 -20.17 4.46
C GLN A 34 -5.44 -19.44 5.76
N THR A 35 -4.15 -19.26 5.98
CA THR A 35 -3.66 -18.40 7.06
C THR A 35 -3.69 -16.95 6.61
N MET A 36 -4.29 -16.09 7.44
CA MET A 36 -4.23 -14.63 7.27
C MET A 36 -3.22 -14.09 8.28
N ASP A 37 -2.10 -13.56 7.79
CA ASP A 37 -1.04 -13.08 8.67
C ASP A 37 -1.43 -11.78 9.39
N TYR A 38 -1.91 -10.78 8.63
CA TYR A 38 -2.22 -9.46 9.16
C TYR A 38 -3.40 -8.82 8.45
N PHE A 39 -4.06 -7.89 9.16
CA PHE A 39 -4.95 -6.90 8.60
C PHE A 39 -4.32 -5.52 8.80
N GLY A 40 -4.12 -4.78 7.72
CA GLY A 40 -3.40 -3.52 7.76
C GLY A 40 -4.02 -2.44 6.89
N ALA A 41 -3.49 -1.23 7.04
CA ALA A 41 -3.76 -0.11 6.17
C ALA A 41 -2.50 0.73 5.96
N SER A 42 -2.53 1.57 4.90
CA SER A 42 -1.47 2.52 4.62
C SER A 42 -1.77 3.89 5.24
N ASP A 43 -0.71 4.61 5.61
CA ASP A 43 -0.77 6.00 6.05
C ASP A 43 -1.02 7.01 4.92
N CYS A 44 -0.83 6.56 3.67
CA CYS A 44 -1.09 7.38 2.49
C CYS A 44 -2.59 7.65 2.30
N TRP A 45 -2.98 8.88 2.13
CA TRP A 45 -2.12 10.10 2.18
C TRP A 45 -2.47 10.91 3.41
N SER A 46 -3.51 10.48 4.11
CA SER A 46 -4.21 11.29 5.12
C SER A 46 -3.36 11.56 6.35
N MET A 47 -2.52 10.61 6.76
CA MET A 47 -1.86 10.67 8.06
C MET A 47 -0.78 11.75 8.15
N GLN A 48 -0.22 12.19 7.01
CA GLN A 48 0.68 13.35 7.00
C GLN A 48 0.01 14.64 7.52
N PHE A 49 -1.33 14.74 7.40
CA PHE A 49 -2.11 15.90 7.88
C PHE A 49 -2.85 15.59 9.18
N ILE A 50 -3.57 14.46 9.24
CA ILE A 50 -4.33 14.04 10.43
C ILE A 50 -3.39 13.88 11.63
N GLY A 51 -2.18 13.40 11.41
CA GLY A 51 -1.17 13.29 12.46
C GLY A 51 -0.62 14.63 12.98
N LEU A 52 -1.03 15.75 12.41
CA LEU A 52 -0.73 17.11 12.90
C LEU A 52 -1.95 17.78 13.53
N TRP A 53 -3.10 17.14 13.59
CA TRP A 53 -4.29 17.64 14.26
C TRP A 53 -4.10 17.69 15.78
N PRO A 54 -5.01 18.34 16.54
CA PRO A 54 -4.97 18.29 18.00
C PRO A 54 -4.89 16.85 18.52
N GLN A 55 -4.10 16.62 19.56
CA GLN A 55 -3.79 15.29 20.12
C GLN A 55 -5.03 14.44 20.39
N GLU A 56 -6.10 15.05 20.87
CA GLU A 56 -7.38 14.37 21.11
C GLU A 56 -7.95 13.73 19.83
N LYS A 57 -7.88 14.47 18.70
CA LYS A 57 -8.35 13.97 17.39
C LYS A 57 -7.46 12.89 16.83
N GLN A 58 -6.14 13.05 16.98
CA GLN A 58 -5.20 12.00 16.60
C GLN A 58 -5.48 10.71 17.38
N ASN A 59 -5.68 10.79 18.70
CA ASN A 59 -6.01 9.65 19.55
C ASN A 59 -7.32 8.99 19.14
N GLN A 60 -8.36 9.78 18.86
CA GLN A 60 -9.65 9.26 18.42
C GLN A 60 -9.53 8.45 17.10
N VAL A 61 -8.83 9.00 16.11
CA VAL A 61 -8.59 8.28 14.83
C VAL A 61 -7.74 7.03 15.07
N ALA A 62 -6.71 7.13 15.92
CA ALA A 62 -5.86 5.98 16.25
C ALA A 62 -6.63 4.89 17.00
N ASP A 63 -7.58 5.23 17.87
CA ASP A 63 -8.46 4.26 18.53
C ASP A 63 -9.33 3.54 17.50
N TRP A 64 -9.94 4.25 16.56
CA TRP A 64 -10.76 3.64 15.51
C TRP A 64 -9.98 2.66 14.63
N LEU A 65 -8.72 2.97 14.34
CA LEU A 65 -7.88 2.14 13.48
C LEU A 65 -7.26 0.95 14.23
N PHE A 66 -6.74 1.17 15.44
CA PHE A 66 -5.81 0.22 16.06
C PHE A 66 -6.35 -0.46 17.32
N SER A 67 -7.38 0.12 18.00
CA SER A 67 -7.85 -0.47 19.24
C SER A 67 -8.51 -1.84 19.01
N THR A 68 -8.13 -2.80 19.86
CA THR A 68 -8.77 -4.12 19.97
C THR A 68 -9.70 -4.20 21.19
N GLU A 69 -9.86 -3.09 21.92
CA GLU A 69 -10.71 -3.02 23.10
C GLU A 69 -12.19 -2.80 22.74
N ASN A 70 -13.07 -3.12 23.68
CA ASN A 70 -14.49 -2.84 23.59
C ASN A 70 -14.88 -1.69 24.53
N HIS A 71 -15.95 -0.98 24.18
CA HIS A 71 -16.69 -0.12 25.09
C HIS A 71 -17.42 -0.94 26.15
N GLU A 72 -17.89 -0.28 27.22
CA GLU A 72 -18.67 -0.91 28.31
C GLU A 72 -19.94 -1.63 27.81
N ASN A 73 -20.51 -1.17 26.69
CA ASN A 73 -21.66 -1.79 26.04
C ASN A 73 -21.30 -2.98 25.13
N GLY A 74 -20.03 -3.40 25.11
CA GLY A 74 -19.53 -4.52 24.31
C GLY A 74 -19.22 -4.19 22.84
N GLN A 75 -19.48 -2.97 22.38
CA GLN A 75 -19.14 -2.56 21.00
C GLN A 75 -17.64 -2.33 20.87
N PRO A 76 -17.00 -2.71 19.74
CA PRO A 76 -15.57 -2.46 19.53
C PRO A 76 -15.26 -0.96 19.47
N LYS A 77 -14.14 -0.55 20.06
CA LYS A 77 -13.62 0.82 19.96
C LYS A 77 -12.98 1.10 18.61
N GLY A 78 -12.45 0.09 17.95
CA GLY A 78 -11.77 0.19 16.68
C GLY A 78 -11.82 -1.10 15.87
N ILE A 79 -11.21 -1.07 14.68
CA ILE A 79 -11.17 -2.22 13.77
C ILE A 79 -9.96 -3.13 14.02
N GLY A 80 -9.05 -2.76 14.94
CA GLY A 80 -7.96 -3.61 15.41
C GLY A 80 -6.93 -3.95 14.34
N LEU A 81 -6.50 -2.97 13.51
CA LEU A 81 -5.43 -3.21 12.53
C LEU A 81 -4.18 -3.74 13.23
N SER A 82 -3.58 -4.77 12.68
CA SER A 82 -2.40 -5.47 13.23
C SER A 82 -1.10 -5.16 12.49
N LEU A 83 -1.18 -4.52 11.31
CA LEU A 83 -0.05 -4.04 10.53
C LEU A 83 -0.30 -2.59 10.08
N TRP A 84 0.75 -1.75 10.16
CA TRP A 84 0.72 -0.40 9.64
C TRP A 84 1.77 -0.20 8.55
N ARG A 85 1.33 0.30 7.37
CA ARG A 85 2.17 0.52 6.18
C ARG A 85 2.50 2.01 6.07
N PHE A 86 3.79 2.34 6.19
CA PHE A 86 4.34 3.68 6.26
C PHE A 86 4.98 4.10 4.94
N ASN A 87 4.55 5.21 4.36
CA ASN A 87 5.15 5.77 3.17
C ASN A 87 6.41 6.56 3.49
N VAL A 88 7.55 6.15 2.93
CA VAL A 88 8.79 6.91 2.95
C VAL A 88 8.80 7.85 1.75
N GLY A 89 8.60 9.13 1.99
CA GLY A 89 8.44 10.13 0.95
C GLY A 89 9.71 10.46 0.20
N ALA A 90 9.54 10.89 -1.05
CA ALA A 90 10.62 11.19 -1.98
C ALA A 90 10.98 12.69 -2.07
N GLY A 91 10.18 13.58 -1.49
CA GLY A 91 10.47 15.01 -1.45
C GLY A 91 9.65 15.87 -2.41
N SER A 92 8.53 15.37 -2.88
CA SER A 92 7.61 16.18 -3.69
C SER A 92 6.97 17.32 -2.91
N ALA A 93 6.83 17.18 -1.59
CA ALA A 93 6.32 18.26 -0.75
C ALA A 93 7.27 19.46 -0.68
N GLU A 94 8.58 19.23 -0.58
CA GLU A 94 9.60 20.28 -0.63
C GLU A 94 9.63 21.02 -1.98
N GLN A 95 9.30 20.29 -3.06
CA GLN A 95 9.22 20.89 -4.40
C GLN A 95 7.94 21.71 -4.60
N GLY A 96 6.89 21.47 -3.80
CA GLY A 96 5.62 22.17 -3.96
C GLY A 96 5.03 21.99 -5.37
N GLU A 97 4.67 23.09 -6.03
CA GLU A 97 4.12 23.06 -7.40
C GLU A 97 5.13 22.58 -8.44
N ALA A 98 6.43 22.77 -8.21
CA ALA A 98 7.47 22.28 -9.10
C ALA A 98 7.53 20.75 -9.17
N SER A 99 6.95 20.03 -8.20
CA SER A 99 6.76 18.57 -8.25
C SER A 99 5.82 18.12 -9.36
N GLN A 100 5.03 19.03 -9.93
CA GLN A 100 3.95 18.81 -10.90
C GLN A 100 2.74 18.02 -10.34
N ILE A 101 2.76 17.63 -9.07
CA ILE A 101 1.61 17.00 -8.40
C ILE A 101 0.69 18.11 -7.93
N ALA A 102 -0.54 18.16 -8.47
CA ALA A 102 -1.47 19.25 -8.21
C ALA A 102 -1.95 19.32 -6.73
N SER A 103 -2.31 18.16 -6.17
CA SER A 103 -2.83 18.09 -4.79
C SER A 103 -1.71 18.06 -3.76
N PRO A 104 -1.68 19.01 -2.80
CA PRO A 104 -0.72 18.95 -1.68
C PRO A 104 -0.86 17.68 -0.84
N TRP A 105 -2.05 17.06 -0.79
CA TRP A 105 -2.30 15.82 -0.07
C TRP A 105 -1.52 14.63 -0.64
N MET A 106 -1.17 14.68 -1.92
CA MET A 106 -0.45 13.61 -2.62
C MET A 106 1.05 13.87 -2.72
N ARG A 107 1.54 14.96 -2.10
CA ARG A 107 2.97 15.28 -2.01
C ARG A 107 3.51 14.78 -0.68
N THR A 108 4.70 14.22 -0.66
CA THR A 108 5.32 13.70 0.57
C THR A 108 6.67 14.33 0.86
N GLU A 109 6.97 14.52 2.15
CA GLU A 109 8.26 15.05 2.61
C GLU A 109 9.34 13.96 2.54
N CYS A 110 10.61 14.35 2.37
CA CYS A 110 11.74 13.44 2.42
C CYS A 110 12.62 13.71 3.64
N PHE A 111 13.09 12.65 4.31
CA PHE A 111 14.08 12.79 5.39
C PHE A 111 15.42 13.30 4.88
N LEU A 112 15.85 12.85 3.69
CA LEU A 112 17.07 13.31 3.04
C LEU A 112 16.90 14.74 2.53
N GLN A 113 17.86 15.60 2.82
CA GLN A 113 17.88 16.99 2.34
C GLN A 113 18.88 17.17 1.18
N ALA A 114 18.80 18.32 0.50
CA ALA A 114 19.66 18.63 -0.65
C ALA A 114 21.17 18.63 -0.33
N ASP A 115 21.53 18.92 0.92
CA ASP A 115 22.92 18.92 1.41
C ASP A 115 23.45 17.52 1.80
N GLY A 116 22.59 16.49 1.66
CA GLY A 116 22.92 15.11 2.02
C GLY A 116 22.68 14.77 3.50
N ASN A 117 22.27 15.72 4.33
CA ASN A 117 21.91 15.50 5.72
C ASN A 117 20.48 14.95 5.84
N TYR A 118 20.15 14.40 7.02
CA TYR A 118 18.82 13.90 7.33
C TYR A 118 18.12 14.84 8.32
N ASN A 119 16.90 15.25 7.96
CA ASN A 119 16.05 16.04 8.83
C ASN A 119 14.95 15.16 9.44
N TRP A 120 15.14 14.77 10.70
CA TRP A 120 14.20 13.92 11.42
C TRP A 120 12.95 14.65 11.95
N ASN A 121 12.76 15.94 11.62
CA ASN A 121 11.51 16.64 11.83
C ASN A 121 10.52 16.47 10.66
N LYS A 122 10.95 15.81 9.57
CA LYS A 122 10.12 15.52 8.42
C LYS A 122 9.17 14.36 8.69
N GLN A 123 8.11 14.27 7.88
CA GLN A 123 7.05 13.28 7.98
C GLN A 123 6.43 13.17 9.39
N GLN A 124 6.33 14.28 10.09
CA GLN A 124 5.93 14.31 11.51
C GLN A 124 4.54 13.71 11.74
N GLY A 125 3.56 14.01 10.86
CA GLY A 125 2.21 13.47 10.98
C GLY A 125 2.16 11.96 10.85
N GLN A 126 2.83 11.41 9.84
CA GLN A 126 2.92 9.96 9.62
C GLN A 126 3.67 9.26 10.77
N ARG A 127 4.76 9.86 11.26
CA ARG A 127 5.53 9.35 12.41
C ARG A 127 4.72 9.35 13.70
N ASN A 128 3.84 10.35 13.91
CA ASN A 128 2.91 10.35 15.03
C ASN A 128 2.01 9.12 14.99
N PHE A 129 1.50 8.75 13.82
CA PHE A 129 0.68 7.54 13.66
C PHE A 129 1.45 6.23 13.82
N LEU A 130 2.74 6.17 13.48
CA LEU A 130 3.59 5.02 13.85
C LEU A 130 3.62 4.79 15.37
N ARG A 131 3.83 5.89 16.14
CA ARG A 131 3.85 5.81 17.61
C ARG A 131 2.48 5.43 18.18
N LEU A 132 1.41 6.09 17.69
CA LEU A 132 0.04 5.83 18.13
C LEU A 132 -0.41 4.39 17.82
N ALA A 133 0.01 3.85 16.68
CA ALA A 133 -0.22 2.45 16.33
C ALA A 133 0.50 1.50 17.31
N LYS A 134 1.78 1.74 17.57
CA LYS A 134 2.57 0.95 18.52
C LYS A 134 1.98 0.99 19.94
N GLU A 135 1.57 2.16 20.41
CA GLU A 135 0.93 2.33 21.72
C GLU A 135 -0.36 1.52 21.87
N ARG A 136 -1.06 1.22 20.77
CA ARG A 136 -2.28 0.41 20.70
C ARG A 136 -2.06 -1.05 20.36
N GLY A 137 -0.80 -1.51 20.39
CA GLY A 137 -0.45 -2.93 20.23
C GLY A 137 -0.13 -3.36 18.80
N VAL A 138 -0.14 -2.46 17.81
CA VAL A 138 0.40 -2.79 16.48
C VAL A 138 1.88 -3.12 16.61
N ASN A 139 2.26 -4.30 16.13
CA ASN A 139 3.63 -4.82 16.27
C ASN A 139 4.26 -5.19 14.93
N LYS A 140 3.57 -4.92 13.82
CA LYS A 140 4.06 -5.12 12.46
C LYS A 140 4.01 -3.80 11.70
N PHE A 141 5.18 -3.41 11.19
CA PHE A 141 5.38 -2.18 10.45
C PHE A 141 6.06 -2.48 9.12
N LEU A 142 5.48 -1.98 8.04
CA LEU A 142 5.99 -2.09 6.69
C LEU A 142 6.30 -0.69 6.17
N ALA A 143 7.55 -0.42 5.80
CA ALA A 143 7.92 0.79 5.08
C ALA A 143 7.83 0.54 3.57
N PHE A 144 7.33 1.51 2.80
CA PHE A 144 7.31 1.42 1.34
C PHE A 144 7.63 2.76 0.69
N LEU A 145 8.03 2.71 -0.59
CA LEU A 145 8.35 3.90 -1.37
C LEU A 145 7.60 3.91 -2.71
N ASN A 146 7.10 5.09 -3.08
CA ASN A 146 6.56 5.34 -4.42
C ASN A 146 7.68 5.74 -5.41
N SER A 147 8.74 6.40 -4.93
CA SER A 147 9.84 6.88 -5.76
C SER A 147 11.13 7.00 -4.94
N PRO A 148 12.31 6.90 -5.56
CA PRO A 148 13.55 7.34 -4.93
C PRO A 148 13.51 8.85 -4.59
N PRO A 149 14.29 9.32 -3.59
CA PRO A 149 14.40 10.74 -3.30
C PRO A 149 14.68 11.58 -4.55
N VAL A 150 14.05 12.73 -4.68
CA VAL A 150 14.18 13.64 -5.85
C VAL A 150 15.61 13.97 -6.21
N TYR A 151 16.50 13.99 -5.22
CA TYR A 151 17.94 14.24 -5.43
C TYR A 151 18.66 13.12 -6.20
N PHE A 152 18.09 11.93 -6.21
CA PHE A 152 18.65 10.75 -6.87
C PHE A 152 17.98 10.45 -8.22
N THR A 153 16.84 11.10 -8.51
CA THR A 153 16.08 10.82 -9.72
C THR A 153 16.69 11.45 -10.96
N GLN A 154 16.49 10.82 -12.12
CA GLN A 154 17.06 11.27 -13.39
C GLN A 154 16.45 12.59 -13.88
N ASN A 155 15.16 12.80 -13.66
CA ASN A 155 14.46 14.03 -14.04
C ASN A 155 14.36 15.07 -12.90
N GLY A 156 14.89 14.78 -11.72
CA GLY A 156 14.81 15.66 -10.56
C GLY A 156 13.43 15.71 -9.90
N LEU A 157 12.49 14.83 -10.29
CA LEU A 157 11.12 14.76 -9.74
C LEU A 157 10.88 13.41 -9.08
N ALA A 158 9.93 13.39 -8.14
CA ALA A 158 9.44 12.13 -7.55
C ALA A 158 8.43 11.40 -8.45
N THR A 159 8.18 11.92 -9.64
CA THR A 159 7.31 11.35 -10.67
C THR A 159 8.14 10.96 -11.90
N ASN A 160 7.60 10.04 -12.70
CA ASN A 160 8.28 9.61 -13.93
C ASN A 160 7.82 10.41 -15.17
N THR A 161 7.28 11.60 -14.98
CA THR A 161 6.74 12.44 -16.06
C THR A 161 7.72 12.59 -17.22
N GLY A 162 7.23 12.30 -18.42
CA GLY A 162 8.00 12.43 -19.66
C GLY A 162 9.08 11.38 -19.90
N ARG A 163 9.14 10.32 -19.08
CA ARG A 163 10.13 9.23 -19.19
C ARG A 163 9.49 7.92 -19.64
N GLY A 164 10.32 6.95 -20.03
CA GLY A 164 9.92 5.60 -20.40
C GLY A 164 9.71 4.67 -19.18
N GLY A 165 9.56 3.38 -19.46
CA GLY A 165 9.27 2.33 -18.48
C GLY A 165 10.45 1.84 -17.66
N THR A 166 11.45 2.69 -17.34
CA THR A 166 12.64 2.38 -16.55
C THR A 166 12.67 3.19 -15.27
N LEU A 167 13.38 2.67 -14.27
CA LEU A 167 13.52 3.29 -12.96
C LEU A 167 14.04 4.72 -13.05
N ASN A 168 13.36 5.65 -12.39
CA ASN A 168 13.75 7.05 -12.30
C ASN A 168 14.87 7.24 -11.26
N LEU A 169 15.94 6.49 -11.38
CA LEU A 169 17.12 6.54 -10.51
C LEU A 169 18.38 6.69 -11.36
N LYS A 170 19.22 7.70 -11.06
CA LYS A 170 20.50 7.88 -11.73
C LYS A 170 21.43 6.70 -11.45
N GLU A 171 22.21 6.33 -12.45
CA GLU A 171 23.13 5.18 -12.39
C GLU A 171 24.09 5.26 -11.19
N GLU A 172 24.65 6.42 -10.94
CA GLU A 172 25.58 6.68 -9.85
C GLU A 172 24.93 6.66 -8.46
N HIS A 173 23.60 6.73 -8.37
CA HIS A 173 22.87 6.81 -7.09
C HIS A 173 22.30 5.48 -6.56
N TYR A 174 22.47 4.35 -7.26
CA TYR A 174 21.98 3.05 -6.75
C TYR A 174 22.50 2.70 -5.35
N LYS A 175 23.80 2.93 -5.09
CA LYS A 175 24.38 2.71 -3.75
C LYS A 175 23.88 3.73 -2.73
N ASN A 176 23.66 4.97 -3.16
CA ASN A 176 23.13 6.02 -2.29
C ASN A 176 21.68 5.75 -1.92
N PHE A 177 20.89 5.19 -2.84
CA PHE A 177 19.51 4.76 -2.58
C PHE A 177 19.47 3.63 -1.54
N ALA A 178 20.32 2.62 -1.67
CA ALA A 178 20.42 1.55 -0.67
C ALA A 178 20.81 2.10 0.73
N ARG A 179 21.77 3.00 0.78
CA ARG A 179 22.19 3.67 2.03
C ARG A 179 21.09 4.56 2.61
N PHE A 180 20.34 5.26 1.75
CA PHE A 180 19.17 6.06 2.16
C PHE A 180 18.17 5.19 2.90
N LEU A 181 17.81 4.05 2.34
CA LEU A 181 16.85 3.13 2.97
C LEU A 181 17.37 2.59 4.31
N ALA A 182 18.61 2.17 4.40
CA ALA A 182 19.21 1.74 5.66
C ALA A 182 19.20 2.85 6.72
N ASN A 183 19.49 4.08 6.32
CA ASN A 183 19.46 5.25 7.21
C ASN A 183 18.04 5.57 7.69
N VAL A 184 17.02 5.46 6.80
CA VAL A 184 15.62 5.70 7.18
C VAL A 184 15.17 4.64 8.19
N ILE A 185 15.42 3.35 7.93
CA ILE A 185 15.05 2.26 8.86
C ILE A 185 15.67 2.49 10.25
N LYS A 186 16.98 2.73 10.32
CA LYS A 186 17.68 2.99 11.58
C LYS A 186 17.27 4.32 12.22
N GLY A 187 17.01 5.34 11.41
CA GLY A 187 16.65 6.66 11.89
C GLY A 187 15.28 6.67 12.55
N VAL A 188 14.28 6.05 11.94
CA VAL A 188 12.93 5.92 12.52
C VAL A 188 12.99 5.05 13.79
N GLU A 189 13.75 3.95 13.78
CA GLU A 189 13.96 3.17 15.01
C GLU A 189 14.56 4.02 16.13
N LYS A 190 15.60 4.79 15.82
CA LYS A 190 16.29 5.66 16.81
C LYS A 190 15.39 6.78 17.34
N HIS A 191 14.61 7.43 16.48
CA HIS A 191 13.87 8.65 16.85
C HIS A 191 12.43 8.37 17.31
N ASP A 192 11.81 7.29 16.86
CA ASP A 192 10.42 6.94 17.15
C ASP A 192 10.28 5.62 17.89
N GLY A 193 11.36 4.85 18.04
CA GLY A 193 11.34 3.53 18.65
C GLY A 193 10.58 2.48 17.81
N ILE A 194 10.40 2.72 16.52
CA ILE A 194 9.68 1.83 15.60
C ILE A 194 10.68 1.01 14.79
N LYS A 195 10.66 -0.31 14.99
CA LYS A 195 11.41 -1.25 14.15
C LYS A 195 10.52 -1.71 12.99
N PHE A 196 10.91 -1.39 11.74
CA PHE A 196 10.22 -1.93 10.59
C PHE A 196 10.53 -3.42 10.41
N ASN A 197 9.48 -4.22 10.32
CA ASN A 197 9.61 -5.65 10.03
C ASN A 197 9.88 -5.88 8.54
N TYR A 198 9.28 -5.02 7.70
CA TYR A 198 9.31 -5.14 6.25
C TYR A 198 9.63 -3.80 5.60
N LEU A 199 10.29 -3.88 4.44
CA LEU A 199 10.50 -2.76 3.53
C LEU A 199 10.13 -3.19 2.11
N CYS A 200 9.25 -2.45 1.42
CA CYS A 200 9.04 -2.57 -0.02
C CYS A 200 9.58 -1.33 -0.74
N PRO A 201 10.71 -1.41 -1.46
CA PRO A 201 11.32 -0.25 -2.09
C PRO A 201 10.67 0.16 -3.43
N PHE A 202 9.74 -0.63 -3.97
CA PHE A 202 9.13 -0.41 -5.27
C PHE A 202 7.62 -0.63 -5.23
N ASN A 203 6.86 0.47 -5.12
CA ASN A 203 5.42 0.46 -5.26
C ASN A 203 5.03 0.51 -6.74
N GLU A 204 4.24 -0.46 -7.20
CA GLU A 204 3.67 -0.53 -8.55
C GLU A 204 4.68 -0.29 -9.70
N PRO A 205 5.84 -0.97 -9.71
CA PRO A 205 6.88 -0.72 -10.72
C PRO A 205 6.48 -1.16 -12.13
N ASP A 206 5.44 -1.96 -12.26
CA ASP A 206 4.83 -2.38 -13.52
C ASP A 206 4.05 -1.25 -14.20
N GLY A 207 3.58 -0.24 -13.46
CA GLY A 207 2.99 0.98 -13.99
C GLY A 207 3.98 1.83 -14.79
N HIS A 208 3.50 2.71 -15.66
CA HIS A 208 4.36 3.61 -16.45
C HIS A 208 4.75 4.87 -15.69
N TRP A 209 3.87 5.40 -14.87
CA TRP A 209 4.07 6.59 -14.04
C TRP A 209 4.54 7.85 -14.78
N ASN A 210 4.33 7.91 -16.10
CA ASN A 210 4.87 8.95 -17.00
C ASN A 210 3.84 10.00 -17.42
N TRP A 211 2.76 10.14 -16.67
CA TRP A 211 1.68 11.07 -16.98
C TRP A 211 2.14 12.53 -16.95
N ILE A 212 1.57 13.33 -17.83
CA ILE A 212 1.59 14.79 -17.70
C ILE A 212 0.54 15.16 -16.67
N GLY A 213 0.93 15.94 -15.65
CA GLY A 213 0.06 16.21 -14.49
C GLY A 213 -0.12 14.97 -13.60
N PRO A 214 0.96 14.44 -13.04
CA PRO A 214 0.90 13.27 -12.18
C PRO A 214 0.06 13.54 -10.92
N LYS A 215 -0.62 12.51 -10.44
CA LYS A 215 -1.45 12.63 -9.24
C LYS A 215 -0.66 12.41 -7.94
N GLN A 216 0.43 11.65 -8.01
CA GLN A 216 1.24 11.24 -6.87
C GLN A 216 2.67 10.94 -7.28
N GLU A 217 3.56 10.69 -6.31
CA GLU A 217 4.88 10.11 -6.54
C GLU A 217 4.76 8.73 -7.17
N GLY A 218 5.70 8.36 -8.04
CA GLY A 218 5.72 7.04 -8.67
C GLY A 218 6.83 6.88 -9.69
N THR A 219 7.33 5.66 -9.83
CA THR A 219 8.33 5.30 -10.82
C THR A 219 8.16 3.85 -11.30
N PRO A 220 8.25 3.57 -12.61
CA PRO A 220 8.38 2.21 -13.09
C PRO A 220 9.76 1.65 -12.71
N ALA A 221 9.90 0.34 -12.82
CA ALA A 221 11.20 -0.31 -12.81
C ALA A 221 11.14 -1.64 -13.58
N THR A 222 12.20 -1.97 -14.29
CA THR A 222 12.38 -3.30 -14.87
C THR A 222 12.78 -4.32 -13.80
N ASN A 223 12.50 -5.60 -14.03
CA ASN A 223 12.89 -6.67 -13.13
C ASN A 223 14.42 -6.69 -12.86
N ARG A 224 15.23 -6.28 -13.85
CA ARG A 224 16.69 -6.16 -13.68
C ARG A 224 17.08 -5.02 -12.77
N GLU A 225 16.45 -3.86 -12.91
CA GLU A 225 16.68 -2.69 -12.05
C GLU A 225 16.27 -2.98 -10.61
N ILE A 226 15.10 -3.61 -10.43
CA ILE A 226 14.63 -4.08 -9.11
C ILE A 226 15.64 -5.03 -8.48
N ALA A 227 16.01 -6.11 -9.19
CA ALA A 227 16.95 -7.10 -8.66
C ALA A 227 18.31 -6.50 -8.29
N ARG A 228 18.83 -5.58 -9.12
CA ARG A 228 20.06 -4.86 -8.84
C ARG A 228 19.97 -4.01 -7.56
N ALA A 229 18.89 -3.24 -7.44
CA ALA A 229 18.67 -2.40 -6.25
C ALA A 229 18.51 -3.23 -4.99
N ILE A 230 17.68 -4.29 -5.04
CA ILE A 230 17.46 -5.20 -3.91
C ILE A 230 18.77 -5.82 -3.41
N ARG A 231 19.64 -6.29 -4.29
CA ARG A 231 20.95 -6.84 -3.90
C ARG A 231 21.82 -5.80 -3.18
N LEU A 232 21.78 -4.53 -3.62
CA LEU A 232 22.51 -3.45 -2.96
C LEU A 232 21.89 -3.08 -1.61
N ILE A 233 20.55 -3.05 -1.51
CA ILE A 233 19.83 -2.80 -0.25
C ILE A 233 20.12 -3.92 0.75
N SER A 234 20.03 -5.18 0.33
CA SER A 234 20.35 -6.34 1.16
C SER A 234 21.79 -6.28 1.68
N LYS A 235 22.74 -5.98 0.79
CA LYS A 235 24.15 -5.81 1.21
C LYS A 235 24.31 -4.70 2.25
N GLU A 236 23.65 -3.58 2.07
CA GLU A 236 23.68 -2.46 3.02
C GLU A 236 23.02 -2.85 4.36
N PHE A 237 21.92 -3.62 4.33
CA PHE A 237 21.26 -4.12 5.54
C PHE A 237 22.14 -5.09 6.33
N VAL A 238 22.77 -6.06 5.65
CA VAL A 238 23.73 -6.97 6.27
C VAL A 238 24.88 -6.21 6.92
N ASN A 239 25.48 -5.26 6.21
CA ASN A 239 26.59 -4.45 6.73
C ASN A 239 26.21 -3.60 7.96
N ASN A 240 24.96 -3.20 8.07
CA ASN A 240 24.41 -2.39 9.14
C ASN A 240 23.67 -3.19 10.21
N GLN A 241 23.65 -4.52 10.13
CA GLN A 241 22.93 -5.42 11.05
C GLN A 241 21.43 -5.09 11.16
N ILE A 242 20.79 -4.82 10.02
CA ILE A 242 19.36 -4.54 9.91
C ILE A 242 18.64 -5.85 9.56
N ASP A 243 17.68 -6.29 10.40
CA ASP A 243 16.93 -7.54 10.21
C ASP A 243 15.66 -7.35 9.38
N THR A 244 15.30 -6.11 9.02
CA THR A 244 14.12 -5.80 8.20
C THR A 244 14.11 -6.65 6.94
N GLN A 245 13.00 -7.33 6.68
CA GLN A 245 12.83 -8.14 5.46
C GLN A 245 12.48 -7.24 4.27
N ILE A 246 13.11 -7.51 3.13
CA ILE A 246 12.94 -6.74 1.91
C ILE A 246 11.94 -7.46 1.02
N LEU A 247 10.72 -6.92 0.90
CA LEU A 247 9.73 -7.35 -0.09
C LEU A 247 10.15 -6.83 -1.46
N VAL A 248 10.15 -7.67 -2.47
CA VAL A 248 10.82 -7.33 -3.74
C VAL A 248 10.17 -6.13 -4.41
N ASN A 249 8.86 -6.17 -4.61
CA ASN A 249 8.04 -5.07 -5.14
C ASN A 249 6.57 -5.33 -4.88
N GLU A 250 5.75 -4.29 -4.89
CA GLU A 250 4.29 -4.35 -4.85
C GLU A 250 3.74 -4.14 -6.27
N SER A 251 3.33 -5.22 -6.93
CA SER A 251 2.75 -5.15 -8.28
C SER A 251 1.39 -4.47 -8.26
N SER A 252 1.08 -3.60 -9.21
CA SER A 252 -0.22 -2.90 -9.29
C SER A 252 -1.36 -3.82 -9.67
N ASP A 253 -1.04 -4.89 -10.40
CA ASP A 253 -1.99 -5.85 -10.95
C ASP A 253 -1.42 -7.25 -10.84
N TYR A 254 -2.19 -8.19 -10.28
CA TYR A 254 -1.74 -9.58 -10.08
C TYR A 254 -1.27 -10.26 -11.35
N ARG A 255 -1.82 -9.88 -12.52
CA ARG A 255 -1.45 -10.48 -13.80
C ARG A 255 0.00 -10.21 -14.18
N CYS A 256 0.58 -9.09 -13.76
CA CYS A 256 1.99 -8.79 -14.00
C CYS A 256 2.94 -9.75 -13.26
N MET A 257 2.46 -10.46 -12.23
CA MET A 257 3.26 -11.43 -11.49
C MET A 257 3.50 -12.73 -12.26
N PHE A 258 2.56 -13.13 -13.13
CA PHE A 258 2.60 -14.40 -13.85
C PHE A 258 2.51 -14.28 -15.38
N ASP A 259 2.27 -13.07 -15.89
CA ASP A 259 2.17 -12.75 -17.33
C ASP A 259 2.81 -11.39 -17.62
N THR A 260 2.91 -11.01 -18.90
CA THR A 260 3.28 -9.66 -19.33
C THR A 260 2.13 -8.66 -19.16
N HIS A 261 0.90 -9.13 -19.30
CA HIS A 261 -0.32 -8.34 -19.23
C HIS A 261 -0.19 -7.01 -20.00
N MET A 262 -0.33 -5.85 -19.33
CA MET A 262 -0.14 -4.52 -19.93
C MET A 262 1.32 -4.03 -19.90
N THR A 263 2.26 -4.87 -19.55
CA THR A 263 3.69 -4.58 -19.49
C THR A 263 4.44 -5.25 -20.66
N ASN A 264 5.71 -5.51 -20.46
CA ASN A 264 6.56 -6.32 -21.33
C ASN A 264 7.35 -7.34 -20.48
N TRP A 265 8.14 -8.19 -21.12
CA TRP A 265 8.99 -9.17 -20.45
C TRP A 265 9.95 -8.59 -19.41
N GLU A 266 10.30 -7.33 -19.53
CA GLU A 266 11.21 -6.67 -18.59
C GLU A 266 10.53 -6.30 -17.26
N ARG A 267 9.19 -6.23 -17.22
CA ARG A 267 8.40 -5.83 -16.04
C ARG A 267 7.30 -6.83 -15.66
N GLY A 268 6.96 -7.77 -16.53
CA GLY A 268 6.05 -8.88 -16.26
C GLY A 268 6.77 -10.13 -15.76
N TYR A 269 6.01 -11.23 -15.59
CA TYR A 269 6.50 -12.51 -15.08
C TYR A 269 7.36 -12.38 -13.81
N GLN A 270 6.94 -11.54 -12.89
CA GLN A 270 7.75 -11.12 -11.75
C GLN A 270 8.10 -12.28 -10.81
N ILE A 271 7.16 -13.20 -10.53
CA ILE A 271 7.43 -14.38 -9.70
C ILE A 271 8.53 -15.22 -10.33
N GLN A 272 8.42 -15.52 -11.62
CA GLN A 272 9.45 -16.27 -12.35
C GLN A 272 10.78 -15.54 -12.37
N SER A 273 10.76 -14.22 -12.61
CA SER A 273 11.97 -13.40 -12.65
C SER A 273 12.75 -13.47 -11.34
N PHE A 274 12.06 -13.34 -10.22
CA PHE A 274 12.73 -13.19 -8.93
C PHE A 274 12.95 -14.48 -8.17
N PHE A 275 12.18 -15.54 -8.45
CA PHE A 275 12.21 -16.78 -7.65
C PHE A 275 12.50 -18.05 -8.45
N ASN A 276 12.66 -17.97 -9.76
CA ASN A 276 13.20 -19.08 -10.55
C ASN A 276 14.73 -18.99 -10.61
N PRO A 277 15.49 -19.98 -10.10
CA PRO A 277 16.95 -19.99 -10.15
C PRO A 277 17.54 -19.87 -11.56
N ASP A 278 16.81 -20.29 -12.60
CA ASP A 278 17.25 -20.17 -13.99
C ASP A 278 17.23 -18.71 -14.48
N SER A 279 16.53 -17.81 -13.78
CA SER A 279 16.50 -16.38 -14.06
C SER A 279 17.73 -15.66 -13.51
N THR A 280 18.95 -16.08 -13.86
CA THR A 280 20.21 -15.73 -13.21
C THR A 280 20.46 -14.23 -13.04
N ALA A 281 19.97 -13.39 -13.98
CA ALA A 281 20.13 -11.93 -13.91
C ALA A 281 19.24 -11.28 -12.84
N THR A 282 18.09 -11.87 -12.56
CA THR A 282 17.05 -11.28 -11.69
C THR A 282 16.73 -12.11 -10.44
N TYR A 283 17.23 -13.34 -10.35
CA TYR A 283 16.97 -14.24 -9.22
C TYR A 283 17.39 -13.62 -7.88
N LEU A 284 16.49 -13.65 -6.92
CA LEU A 284 16.64 -13.07 -5.58
C LEU A 284 16.43 -14.09 -4.45
N GLY A 285 16.10 -15.34 -4.77
CA GLY A 285 15.71 -16.34 -3.77
C GLY A 285 16.78 -16.69 -2.73
N ASP A 286 18.06 -16.39 -3.00
CA ASP A 286 19.18 -16.58 -2.07
C ASP A 286 19.75 -15.27 -1.52
N THR A 287 19.06 -14.14 -1.77
CA THR A 287 19.51 -12.82 -1.31
C THR A 287 19.16 -12.64 0.18
N PRO A 288 20.13 -12.33 1.05
CA PRO A 288 19.85 -12.08 2.46
C PRO A 288 18.74 -11.05 2.66
N ASN A 289 17.96 -11.17 3.71
CA ASN A 289 16.79 -10.36 4.04
C ASN A 289 15.63 -10.42 3.02
N VAL A 290 15.72 -11.18 1.94
CA VAL A 290 14.61 -11.33 0.97
C VAL A 290 13.85 -12.63 1.26
N PRO A 291 12.62 -12.56 1.78
CA PRO A 291 11.80 -13.75 2.01
C PRO A 291 11.26 -14.30 0.68
N ARG A 292 10.86 -15.56 0.65
CA ARG A 292 10.12 -16.13 -0.49
C ARG A 292 8.65 -15.71 -0.43
N LEU A 293 8.43 -14.41 -0.55
CA LEU A 293 7.14 -13.75 -0.44
C LEU A 293 7.00 -12.71 -1.54
N MET A 294 5.98 -12.86 -2.38
CA MET A 294 5.53 -11.80 -3.29
C MET A 294 4.39 -11.01 -2.66
N VAL A 295 4.34 -9.75 -3.00
CA VAL A 295 3.29 -8.85 -2.53
C VAL A 295 2.74 -8.02 -3.69
N GLY A 296 1.48 -7.60 -3.59
CA GLY A 296 0.87 -6.82 -4.66
C GLY A 296 -0.54 -6.36 -4.38
N HIS A 297 -1.08 -5.63 -5.35
CA HIS A 297 -2.34 -4.95 -5.31
C HIS A 297 -3.37 -5.65 -6.18
N SER A 298 -4.64 -5.63 -5.76
CA SER A 298 -5.72 -6.32 -6.49
C SER A 298 -6.44 -5.45 -7.51
N TYR A 299 -5.91 -4.27 -7.82
CA TYR A 299 -6.54 -3.34 -8.74
C TYR A 299 -6.81 -3.98 -10.11
N TRP A 300 -7.99 -3.66 -10.68
CA TRP A 300 -8.48 -4.19 -11.97
C TRP A 300 -8.61 -5.73 -12.06
N THR A 301 -8.49 -6.44 -10.95
CA THR A 301 -8.59 -7.91 -10.90
C THR A 301 -9.82 -8.42 -10.16
N ASN A 302 -10.71 -7.51 -9.73
CA ASN A 302 -11.88 -7.83 -8.90
C ASN A 302 -13.17 -8.00 -9.70
N THR A 303 -13.22 -7.49 -10.93
CA THR A 303 -14.40 -7.53 -11.79
C THR A 303 -14.05 -7.91 -13.23
N PRO A 304 -14.96 -8.59 -13.97
CA PRO A 304 -16.13 -9.31 -13.44
C PRO A 304 -15.74 -10.49 -12.55
N LEU A 305 -16.69 -11.07 -11.79
CA LEU A 305 -16.41 -12.13 -10.80
C LEU A 305 -15.66 -13.34 -11.35
N ASN A 306 -15.91 -13.73 -12.60
CA ASN A 306 -15.16 -14.81 -13.24
C ASN A 306 -13.67 -14.46 -13.36
N ASN A 307 -13.33 -13.23 -13.74
CA ASN A 307 -11.94 -12.79 -13.81
C ASN A 307 -11.28 -12.78 -12.42
N LEU A 308 -12.04 -12.36 -11.40
CA LEU A 308 -11.57 -12.39 -10.02
C LEU A 308 -11.09 -13.79 -9.62
N HIS A 309 -11.91 -14.81 -9.89
CA HIS A 309 -11.57 -16.20 -9.58
C HIS A 309 -10.39 -16.69 -10.43
N ASP A 310 -10.47 -16.54 -11.75
CA ASP A 310 -9.49 -17.10 -12.70
C ASP A 310 -8.08 -16.49 -12.52
N ILE A 311 -8.01 -15.18 -12.28
CA ILE A 311 -6.73 -14.49 -12.03
C ILE A 311 -6.09 -15.02 -10.74
N ARG A 312 -6.88 -15.22 -9.68
CA ARG A 312 -6.34 -15.73 -8.40
C ARG A 312 -5.92 -17.19 -8.48
N CYS A 313 -6.62 -18.01 -9.27
CA CYS A 313 -6.19 -19.38 -9.54
C CYS A 313 -4.85 -19.42 -10.28
N GLN A 314 -4.69 -18.63 -11.35
CA GLN A 314 -3.43 -18.56 -12.11
C GLN A 314 -2.27 -18.02 -11.26
N LEU A 315 -2.55 -16.99 -10.42
CA LEU A 315 -1.57 -16.50 -9.47
C LEU A 315 -1.13 -17.60 -8.51
N LYS A 316 -2.11 -18.31 -7.91
CA LYS A 316 -1.82 -19.40 -6.97
C LYS A 316 -0.99 -20.52 -7.63
N ASP A 317 -1.36 -20.96 -8.82
CA ASP A 317 -0.61 -22.00 -9.54
C ASP A 317 0.85 -21.59 -9.77
N THR A 318 1.08 -20.31 -10.06
CA THR A 318 2.43 -19.79 -10.27
C THR A 318 3.20 -19.68 -8.95
N LEU A 319 2.56 -19.23 -7.88
CA LEU A 319 3.15 -19.17 -6.54
C LEU A 319 3.55 -20.57 -6.04
N ASP A 320 2.66 -21.55 -6.18
CA ASP A 320 2.92 -22.96 -5.81
C ASP A 320 4.10 -23.54 -6.60
N LYS A 321 4.14 -23.29 -7.91
CA LYS A 321 5.22 -23.74 -8.79
C LYS A 321 6.60 -23.27 -8.31
N TYR A 322 6.69 -22.02 -7.86
CA TYR A 322 7.95 -21.43 -7.40
C TYR A 322 8.11 -21.45 -5.87
N LYS A 323 7.13 -22.00 -5.12
CA LYS A 323 7.11 -22.10 -3.64
C LYS A 323 7.30 -20.72 -3.01
N VAL A 324 6.44 -19.79 -3.37
CA VAL A 324 6.45 -18.40 -2.92
C VAL A 324 5.13 -18.11 -2.23
N ASP A 325 5.18 -17.51 -1.05
CA ASP A 325 4.01 -17.01 -0.35
C ASP A 325 3.51 -15.69 -0.97
N PHE A 326 2.29 -15.29 -0.62
CA PHE A 326 1.68 -14.09 -1.19
C PHE A 326 0.92 -13.27 -0.16
N TRP A 327 1.09 -11.94 -0.20
CA TRP A 327 0.23 -10.98 0.50
C TRP A 327 -0.37 -9.97 -0.48
N GLN A 328 -1.64 -9.64 -0.27
CA GLN A 328 -2.26 -8.45 -0.82
C GLN A 328 -1.93 -7.27 0.09
N THR A 329 -1.14 -6.32 -0.39
CA THR A 329 -0.64 -5.20 0.41
C THR A 329 -1.40 -3.90 0.18
N GLU A 330 -2.24 -3.85 -0.86
CA GLU A 330 -3.09 -2.69 -1.11
C GLU A 330 -4.34 -3.09 -1.90
N THR A 331 -5.48 -2.56 -1.51
CA THR A 331 -6.73 -2.61 -2.26
C THR A 331 -7.64 -1.48 -1.84
N CYS A 332 -8.45 -0.99 -2.76
CA CYS A 332 -9.64 -0.20 -2.48
C CYS A 332 -10.72 -0.48 -3.53
N ILE A 333 -11.96 -0.18 -3.22
CA ILE A 333 -13.06 -0.28 -4.18
C ILE A 333 -12.90 0.87 -5.18
N MET A 334 -12.78 0.52 -6.47
CA MET A 334 -12.68 1.47 -7.57
C MET A 334 -14.05 1.73 -8.19
N GLY A 335 -14.21 2.86 -8.92
CA GLY A 335 -15.47 3.24 -9.52
C GLY A 335 -16.02 2.32 -10.61
N ASN A 336 -15.24 1.38 -11.08
CA ASN A 336 -15.65 0.34 -12.01
C ASN A 336 -15.95 -1.01 -11.36
N ASP A 337 -15.95 -1.09 -10.04
CA ASP A 337 -16.23 -2.30 -9.27
C ASP A 337 -17.75 -2.44 -8.97
N GLU A 338 -18.60 -2.23 -9.97
CA GLU A 338 -20.07 -2.21 -9.85
C GLU A 338 -20.62 -3.52 -9.26
N GLU A 339 -20.02 -4.65 -9.57
CA GLU A 339 -20.46 -5.98 -9.08
C GLU A 339 -20.27 -6.16 -7.57
N ILE A 340 -19.37 -5.40 -6.96
CA ILE A 340 -19.11 -5.43 -5.52
C ILE A 340 -19.56 -4.15 -4.80
N GLY A 341 -20.39 -3.36 -5.46
CA GLY A 341 -21.02 -2.17 -4.89
C GLY A 341 -20.20 -0.89 -5.03
N GLY A 342 -19.13 -0.90 -5.83
CA GLY A 342 -18.37 0.30 -6.16
C GLY A 342 -19.06 1.12 -7.23
N GLY A 343 -19.40 2.34 -6.94
CA GLY A 343 -19.98 3.30 -7.88
C GLY A 343 -19.15 4.57 -7.97
N GLY A 344 -18.23 4.66 -8.92
CA GLY A 344 -17.66 5.94 -9.28
C GLY A 344 -16.49 6.49 -8.47
N GLY A 345 -15.56 5.64 -8.06
CA GLY A 345 -14.33 6.11 -7.40
C GLY A 345 -14.51 6.33 -5.91
N TYR A 346 -13.58 6.94 -5.25
CA TYR A 346 -13.59 7.15 -3.80
C TYR A 346 -14.89 7.81 -3.33
N ASP A 347 -15.93 7.01 -3.14
CA ASP A 347 -17.15 7.48 -2.49
C ASP A 347 -16.97 7.37 -0.98
N PHE A 348 -16.62 8.48 -0.35
CA PHE A 348 -16.49 8.60 1.09
C PHE A 348 -17.84 8.74 1.81
N THR A 349 -18.95 8.54 1.13
CA THR A 349 -20.29 8.69 1.71
C THR A 349 -20.84 7.40 2.31
N MET A 350 -20.09 6.31 2.30
CA MET A 350 -20.47 5.08 3.00
C MET A 350 -20.02 5.07 4.46
#